data_43a05881f8c0ed9ac19d3fc69fe038c7
#
_entry.id   43a05881f8c0ed9ac19d3fc69fe038c7
#
_cell.length_a   1.000
_cell.length_b   1.000
_cell.length_c   1.000
_cell.angle_alpha   90.00
_cell.angle_beta   90.00
_cell.angle_gamma   90.00
#
_symmetry.space_group_name_H-M   'P 1'
#
loop_
_entity.id
_entity.type
_entity.pdbx_description
1 polymer ?
#
loop_
_entity_poly.entity_id
_entity_poly.type
_entity_poly.pdbx_seq_one_letter_code
_entity_poly.pdbx_strand_id
1 'polypeptide(L)'
;MHFACDITHPDSWKGILEYVEIHGKYDFCICSHTLEDINCPVYVGEQISKIAKSGYIAVPSKYRELARFERGANSYRGYIHHRYIFDMSGDVCVGYPKINYLDSTSAFDNIATVADDKKDLSFYWKDQIDIVYLNQNYLGPSVSAVISYYDALLKLDSNLRN
;
A
#
# COMPACT_ATOMS: atom_id res chain seq x y z
N MET A 1 -0.11 -26.87 0.14
CA MET A 1 -1.53 -26.49 0.00
C MET A 1 -1.58 -25.10 -0.62
N HIS A 2 -2.54 -24.81 -1.50
CA HIS A 2 -2.67 -23.53 -2.18
C HIS A 2 -4.09 -22.97 -1.92
N PHE A 3 -4.16 -21.72 -1.46
CA PHE A 3 -5.40 -20.97 -1.31
C PHE A 3 -5.40 -19.84 -2.34
N ALA A 4 -6.29 -19.91 -3.33
CA ALA A 4 -6.52 -18.81 -4.24
C ALA A 4 -7.49 -17.83 -3.56
N CYS A 5 -7.01 -16.64 -3.22
CA CYS A 5 -7.84 -15.64 -2.54
C CYS A 5 -7.46 -14.22 -2.94
N ASP A 6 -8.45 -13.34 -2.93
CA ASP A 6 -8.25 -11.90 -2.93
C ASP A 6 -8.00 -11.47 -1.47
N ILE A 7 -6.74 -11.13 -1.17
CA ILE A 7 -6.33 -10.77 0.20
C ILE A 7 -6.97 -9.47 0.70
N THR A 8 -7.58 -8.68 -0.18
CA THR A 8 -8.29 -7.45 0.20
C THR A 8 -9.74 -7.69 0.61
N HIS A 9 -10.27 -8.90 0.33
CA HIS A 9 -11.68 -9.23 0.60
C HIS A 9 -11.80 -10.15 1.84
N PRO A 10 -12.60 -9.77 2.85
CA PRO A 10 -12.72 -10.53 4.11
C PRO A 10 -13.11 -12.00 3.92
N ASP A 11 -14.05 -12.29 3.03
CA ASP A 11 -14.53 -13.66 2.81
C ASP A 11 -13.47 -14.60 2.23
N SER A 12 -12.48 -14.05 1.54
CA SER A 12 -11.39 -14.83 0.93
C SER A 12 -10.46 -15.46 1.96
N TRP A 13 -10.43 -14.93 3.18
CA TRP A 13 -9.58 -15.46 4.26
C TRP A 13 -10.19 -16.65 4.99
N LYS A 14 -11.49 -16.93 4.83
CA LYS A 14 -12.18 -17.98 5.60
C LYS A 14 -11.49 -19.33 5.53
N GLY A 15 -11.19 -19.81 4.33
CA GLY A 15 -10.59 -21.14 4.15
C GLY A 15 -9.22 -21.30 4.80
N ILE A 16 -8.35 -20.27 4.72
CA ILE A 16 -7.04 -20.32 5.35
C ILE A 16 -7.14 -20.16 6.88
N LEU A 17 -8.07 -19.36 7.38
CA LEU A 17 -8.32 -19.20 8.82
C LEU A 17 -8.86 -20.49 9.44
N GLU A 18 -9.80 -21.16 8.79
CA GLU A 18 -10.32 -22.48 9.20
C GLU A 18 -9.20 -23.54 9.21
N TYR A 19 -8.33 -23.52 8.20
CA TYR A 19 -7.17 -24.42 8.16
C TYR A 19 -6.23 -24.19 9.35
N VAL A 20 -5.92 -22.93 9.64
CA VAL A 20 -5.04 -22.55 10.76
C VAL A 20 -5.66 -22.85 12.11
N GLU A 21 -6.97 -22.74 12.27
CA GLU A 21 -7.67 -23.13 13.49
C GLU A 21 -7.49 -24.62 13.81
N ILE A 22 -7.51 -25.46 12.79
CA ILE A 22 -7.37 -26.93 12.94
C ILE A 22 -5.89 -27.34 13.12
N HIS A 23 -4.98 -26.73 12.35
CA HIS A 23 -3.59 -27.18 12.22
C HIS A 23 -2.56 -26.29 12.93
N GLY A 24 -2.99 -25.15 13.47
CA GLY A 24 -2.12 -24.13 14.03
C GLY A 24 -1.55 -23.18 12.97
N LYS A 25 -1.00 -22.06 13.45
CA LYS A 25 -0.41 -21.04 12.57
C LYS A 25 0.84 -21.57 11.85
N TYR A 26 1.05 -21.08 10.65
CA TYR A 26 2.31 -21.27 9.93
C TYR A 26 3.47 -20.68 10.74
N ASP A 27 4.65 -21.27 10.63
CA ASP A 27 5.82 -20.77 11.37
C ASP A 27 6.32 -19.45 10.80
N PHE A 28 6.23 -19.27 9.47
CA PHE A 28 6.77 -18.10 8.79
C PHE A 28 5.93 -17.71 7.57
N CYS A 29 5.70 -16.41 7.39
CA CYS A 29 5.02 -15.83 6.22
C CYS A 29 5.92 -14.80 5.54
N ILE A 30 5.94 -14.81 4.21
CA ILE A 30 6.59 -13.79 3.40
C ILE A 30 5.51 -12.99 2.69
N CYS A 31 5.54 -11.65 2.86
CA CYS A 31 4.73 -10.71 2.11
C CYS A 31 5.68 -9.66 1.49
N SER A 32 5.87 -9.74 0.20
CA SER A 32 6.82 -8.92 -0.52
C SER A 32 6.17 -8.26 -1.73
N HIS A 33 6.36 -6.95 -1.87
CA HIS A 33 5.84 -6.15 -2.97
C HIS A 33 4.34 -6.38 -3.20
N THR A 34 3.54 -6.11 -2.16
CA THR A 34 2.09 -6.36 -2.15
C THR A 34 1.33 -5.27 -1.40
N LEU A 35 1.85 -4.84 -0.24
CA LEU A 35 1.12 -3.92 0.64
C LEU A 35 1.00 -2.52 0.04
N GLU A 36 1.94 -2.12 -0.78
CA GLU A 36 1.95 -0.84 -1.49
C GLU A 36 0.87 -0.73 -2.57
N ASP A 37 0.43 -1.86 -3.12
CA ASP A 37 -0.55 -1.93 -4.21
C ASP A 37 -2.01 -1.92 -3.73
N ILE A 38 -2.24 -2.48 -2.54
CA ILE A 38 -3.59 -2.73 -2.04
C ILE A 38 -4.16 -1.53 -1.29
N ASN A 39 -5.48 -1.46 -1.21
CA ASN A 39 -6.19 -0.36 -0.54
C ASN A 39 -6.31 -0.53 0.98
N CYS A 40 -5.99 -1.69 1.53
CA CYS A 40 -6.20 -2.02 2.94
C CYS A 40 -4.98 -2.75 3.58
N PRO A 41 -3.76 -2.17 3.54
CA PRO A 41 -2.55 -2.85 4.02
C PRO A 41 -2.61 -3.18 5.51
N VAL A 42 -3.23 -2.35 6.34
CA VAL A 42 -3.41 -2.61 7.78
C VAL A 42 -4.24 -3.87 7.99
N TYR A 43 -5.40 -3.96 7.33
CA TYR A 43 -6.26 -5.15 7.40
C TYR A 43 -5.51 -6.41 6.98
N VAL A 44 -4.76 -6.37 5.87
CA VAL A 44 -3.99 -7.52 5.39
C VAL A 44 -2.89 -7.90 6.39
N GLY A 45 -2.18 -6.93 6.99
CA GLY A 45 -1.21 -7.18 8.06
C GLY A 45 -1.83 -7.89 9.27
N GLU A 46 -3.03 -7.48 9.69
CA GLU A 46 -3.79 -8.16 10.75
C GLU A 46 -4.14 -9.61 10.38
N GLN A 47 -4.56 -9.85 9.13
CA GLN A 47 -4.89 -11.22 8.71
C GLN A 47 -3.64 -12.10 8.63
N ILE A 48 -2.51 -11.58 8.12
CA ILE A 48 -1.24 -12.29 8.11
C ILE A 48 -0.82 -12.67 9.54
N SER A 49 -0.98 -11.77 10.50
CA SER A 49 -0.66 -12.02 11.93
C SER A 49 -1.55 -13.12 12.54
N LYS A 50 -2.76 -13.33 12.01
CA LYS A 50 -3.64 -14.43 12.45
C LYS A 50 -3.18 -15.79 11.92
N ILE A 51 -2.61 -15.84 10.73
CA ILE A 51 -2.26 -17.10 10.06
C ILE A 51 -0.81 -17.55 10.28
N ALA A 52 0.10 -16.65 10.67
CA ALA A 52 1.50 -16.99 10.89
C ALA A 52 2.01 -16.49 12.26
N LYS A 53 3.08 -17.13 12.77
CA LYS A 53 3.74 -16.78 14.05
C LYS A 53 4.77 -15.67 13.87
N SER A 54 5.39 -15.63 12.69
CA SER A 54 6.46 -14.69 12.34
C SER A 54 6.51 -14.52 10.82
N GLY A 55 7.29 -13.56 10.36
CA GLY A 55 7.46 -13.40 8.94
C GLY A 55 8.39 -12.27 8.53
N TYR A 56 8.38 -12.02 7.23
CA TYR A 56 9.16 -10.99 6.56
C TYR A 56 8.24 -10.18 5.66
N ILE A 57 8.38 -8.87 5.75
CA ILE A 57 7.70 -7.91 4.85
C ILE A 57 8.77 -7.13 4.09
N ALA A 58 8.55 -6.95 2.79
CA ALA A 58 9.31 -6.06 1.95
C ALA A 58 8.37 -5.22 1.07
N VAL A 59 8.62 -3.92 1.01
CA VAL A 59 7.93 -2.95 0.17
C VAL A 59 8.96 -2.00 -0.43
N PRO A 60 8.68 -1.30 -1.54
CA PRO A 60 9.60 -0.30 -2.04
C PRO A 60 9.87 0.79 -1.01
N SER A 61 11.12 1.21 -0.89
CA SER A 61 11.49 2.28 0.04
C SER A 61 10.94 3.64 -0.39
N LYS A 62 10.83 4.58 0.55
CA LYS A 62 10.50 5.98 0.26
C LYS A 62 11.42 6.61 -0.79
N TYR A 63 12.68 6.23 -0.83
CA TYR A 63 13.63 6.71 -1.84
C TYR A 63 13.27 6.20 -3.24
N ARG A 64 12.86 4.94 -3.35
CA ARG A 64 12.39 4.35 -4.59
C ARG A 64 11.10 5.02 -5.05
N GLU A 65 10.15 5.20 -4.14
CA GLU A 65 8.85 5.78 -4.45
C GLU A 65 8.88 7.28 -4.79
N LEU A 66 9.85 8.02 -4.27
CA LEU A 66 10.00 9.46 -4.56
C LEU A 66 10.93 9.75 -5.75
N ALA A 67 11.68 8.77 -6.24
CA ALA A 67 12.55 8.92 -7.41
C ALA A 67 11.76 8.80 -8.73
N ARG A 68 12.30 9.43 -9.80
CA ARG A 68 11.81 9.25 -11.19
C ARG A 68 12.74 8.26 -11.89
N PHE A 69 12.28 7.04 -12.11
CA PHE A 69 13.15 5.98 -12.67
C PHE A 69 12.46 5.10 -13.71
N GLU A 70 11.15 5.07 -13.79
CA GLU A 70 10.44 4.26 -14.77
C GLU A 70 10.67 4.78 -16.19
N ARG A 71 10.95 3.88 -17.11
CA ARG A 71 11.30 4.22 -18.49
C ARG A 71 10.16 4.99 -19.17
N GLY A 72 10.49 6.16 -19.70
CA GLY A 72 9.55 7.02 -20.43
C GLY A 72 8.64 7.87 -19.53
N ALA A 73 8.75 7.75 -18.22
CA ALA A 73 7.92 8.47 -17.27
C ALA A 73 8.71 9.51 -16.49
N ASN A 74 9.04 10.62 -17.16
CA ASN A 74 9.44 11.84 -16.43
C ASN A 74 8.25 12.49 -15.72
N SER A 75 7.03 11.93 -15.86
CA SER A 75 5.79 12.53 -15.40
C SER A 75 5.33 12.05 -14.01
N TYR A 76 5.83 10.92 -13.50
CA TYR A 76 5.49 10.41 -12.18
C TYR A 76 6.70 9.88 -11.41
N ARG A 77 6.50 9.67 -10.10
CA ARG A 77 7.52 9.15 -9.17
C ARG A 77 7.20 7.71 -8.78
N GLY A 78 8.24 6.92 -8.55
CA GLY A 78 8.11 5.52 -8.18
C GLY A 78 7.32 4.72 -9.19
N TYR A 79 6.46 3.84 -8.74
CA TYR A 79 5.54 3.05 -9.56
C TYR A 79 4.14 3.68 -9.53
N ILE A 80 3.56 3.93 -10.71
CA ILE A 80 2.28 4.66 -10.84
C ILE A 80 1.10 3.95 -10.14
N HIS A 81 1.14 2.63 -10.03
CA HIS A 81 0.08 1.82 -9.45
C HIS A 81 0.16 1.69 -7.93
N HIS A 82 1.30 2.05 -7.31
CA HIS A 82 1.45 1.99 -5.87
C HIS A 82 0.59 3.05 -5.19
N ARG A 83 -0.05 2.67 -4.09
CA ARG A 83 -0.99 3.50 -3.32
C ARG A 83 -0.36 4.13 -2.10
N TYR A 84 0.71 3.50 -1.58
CA TYR A 84 1.36 3.90 -0.34
C TYR A 84 2.88 3.96 -0.50
N ILE A 85 3.46 4.89 0.25
CA ILE A 85 4.89 4.97 0.54
C ILE A 85 5.05 4.54 1.99
N PHE A 86 5.87 3.53 2.26
CA PHE A 86 6.09 3.04 3.62
C PHE A 86 7.41 3.53 4.20
N ASP A 87 7.42 3.74 5.52
CA ASP A 87 8.62 4.01 6.32
C ASP A 87 8.47 3.42 7.71
N MET A 88 9.58 3.23 8.43
CA MET A 88 9.56 2.79 9.82
C MET A 88 9.60 3.97 10.78
N SER A 89 8.76 3.91 11.82
CA SER A 89 8.81 4.80 12.98
C SER A 89 8.97 3.93 14.23
N GLY A 90 10.20 3.74 14.68
CA GLY A 90 10.52 2.68 15.62
C GLY A 90 10.20 1.31 15.02
N ASP A 91 9.41 0.51 15.72
CA ASP A 91 8.97 -0.82 15.29
C ASP A 91 7.67 -0.80 14.47
N VAL A 92 7.06 0.38 14.28
CA VAL A 92 5.80 0.54 13.55
C VAL A 92 6.06 0.88 12.09
N CYS A 93 5.46 0.12 11.18
CA CYS A 93 5.45 0.42 9.76
C CYS A 93 4.35 1.43 9.46
N VAL A 94 4.71 2.61 8.96
CA VAL A 94 3.78 3.70 8.66
C VAL A 94 3.59 3.84 7.16
N GLY A 95 2.35 3.67 6.70
CA GLY A 95 1.95 3.92 5.31
C GLY A 95 1.52 5.38 5.11
N TYR A 96 2.14 6.06 4.16
CA TYR A 96 1.79 7.40 3.71
C TYR A 96 1.09 7.29 2.36
N PRO A 97 -0.13 7.81 2.18
CA PRO A 97 -0.79 7.77 0.89
C PRO A 97 0.06 8.44 -0.19
N LYS A 98 0.28 7.73 -1.28
CA LYS A 98 0.98 8.27 -2.45
C LYS A 98 -0.01 9.09 -3.27
N ILE A 99 0.07 10.41 -3.13
CA ILE A 99 -0.84 11.36 -3.79
C ILE A 99 -0.21 11.91 -5.08
N ASN A 100 -1.02 12.14 -6.10
CA ASN A 100 -0.57 12.60 -7.42
C ASN A 100 0.16 13.95 -7.38
N TYR A 101 -0.05 14.76 -6.35
CA TYR A 101 0.70 15.99 -6.14
C TYR A 101 2.22 15.76 -6.09
N LEU A 102 2.66 14.60 -5.59
CA LEU A 102 4.09 14.23 -5.56
C LEU A 102 4.71 14.22 -6.96
N ASP A 103 3.93 13.92 -7.99
CA ASP A 103 4.41 13.87 -9.37
C ASP A 103 4.67 15.27 -9.95
N SER A 104 3.89 16.27 -9.54
CA SER A 104 3.97 17.64 -10.05
C SER A 104 5.00 18.51 -9.32
N THR A 105 5.46 18.12 -8.13
CA THR A 105 6.44 18.90 -7.37
C THR A 105 7.89 18.60 -7.79
N SER A 106 8.74 19.63 -7.80
CA SER A 106 10.20 19.49 -7.97
C SER A 106 10.95 19.21 -6.65
N ALA A 107 10.24 19.18 -5.52
CA ALA A 107 10.87 19.07 -4.19
C ALA A 107 11.75 17.83 -4.01
N PHE A 108 11.51 16.76 -4.79
CA PHE A 108 12.22 15.49 -4.70
C PHE A 108 13.07 15.16 -5.94
N ASP A 109 13.32 16.14 -6.85
CA ASP A 109 14.07 15.89 -8.11
C ASP A 109 15.55 15.62 -7.86
N ASN A 110 16.06 15.99 -6.68
CA ASN A 110 17.43 15.72 -6.24
C ASN A 110 17.62 14.34 -5.60
N ILE A 111 16.55 13.54 -5.44
CA ILE A 111 16.69 12.15 -5.02
C ILE A 111 17.31 11.38 -6.16
N ALA A 112 18.62 11.12 -6.02
CA ALA A 112 19.38 10.34 -6.97
C ALA A 112 18.87 8.89 -7.02
N THR A 113 19.18 8.18 -8.12
CA THR A 113 18.98 6.74 -8.23
C THR A 113 19.59 6.06 -7.01
N VAL A 114 18.76 5.41 -6.22
CA VAL A 114 19.16 4.81 -4.94
C VAL A 114 20.00 3.58 -5.21
N ALA A 115 21.04 3.39 -4.43
CA ALA A 115 21.81 2.15 -4.42
C ALA A 115 20.89 0.95 -4.15
N ASP A 116 21.25 -0.23 -4.69
CA ASP A 116 20.38 -1.41 -4.66
C ASP A 116 19.98 -1.84 -3.24
N ASP A 117 20.87 -1.62 -2.26
CA ASP A 117 20.65 -1.89 -0.84
C ASP A 117 19.57 -1.00 -0.16
N LYS A 118 19.16 0.09 -0.84
CA LYS A 118 18.15 1.03 -0.33
C LYS A 118 16.86 1.05 -1.15
N LYS A 119 16.71 0.17 -2.13
CA LYS A 119 15.52 0.14 -2.96
C LYS A 119 14.29 -0.33 -2.20
N ASP A 120 14.47 -1.22 -1.26
CA ASP A 120 13.40 -1.80 -0.47
C ASP A 120 13.51 -1.41 0.99
N LEU A 121 12.36 -1.21 1.60
CA LEU A 121 12.17 -1.23 3.05
C LEU A 121 11.74 -2.64 3.41
N SER A 122 12.49 -3.28 4.30
CA SER A 122 12.14 -4.62 4.74
C SER A 122 12.35 -4.79 6.23
N PHE A 123 11.50 -5.63 6.85
CA PHE A 123 11.59 -5.94 8.27
C PHE A 123 11.03 -7.33 8.58
N TYR A 124 11.52 -7.90 9.66
CA TYR A 124 10.99 -9.12 10.26
C TYR A 124 10.00 -8.75 11.35
N TRP A 125 8.97 -9.58 11.50
CA TRP A 125 7.96 -9.44 12.55
C TRP A 125 7.74 -10.75 13.27
N LYS A 126 7.22 -10.68 14.50
CA LYS A 126 6.87 -11.82 15.33
C LYS A 126 5.58 -11.52 16.07
N ASP A 127 4.69 -12.51 16.09
CA ASP A 127 3.37 -12.51 16.72
C ASP A 127 2.39 -11.51 16.11
N GLN A 128 2.79 -10.26 15.86
CA GLN A 128 1.97 -9.21 15.31
C GLN A 128 2.77 -8.35 14.32
N ILE A 129 2.06 -7.80 13.33
CA ILE A 129 2.58 -6.81 12.39
C ILE A 129 1.96 -5.47 12.78
N ASP A 130 2.79 -4.52 13.22
CA ASP A 130 2.34 -3.18 13.55
C ASP A 130 2.43 -2.28 12.31
N ILE A 131 1.31 -2.19 11.59
CA ILE A 131 1.14 -1.29 10.45
C ILE A 131 0.06 -0.27 10.77
N VAL A 132 0.36 0.99 10.51
CA VAL A 132 -0.61 2.08 10.54
C VAL A 132 -0.50 2.89 9.26
N TYR A 133 -1.52 3.63 8.90
CA TYR A 133 -1.44 4.60 7.80
C TYR A 133 -2.00 5.93 8.23
N LEU A 134 -1.51 7.00 7.60
CA LEU A 134 -2.05 8.34 7.83
C LEU A 134 -3.49 8.39 7.35
N ASN A 135 -4.34 9.01 8.16
CA ASN A 135 -5.74 9.21 7.81
C ASN A 135 -5.83 10.01 6.50
N GLN A 136 -6.62 9.51 5.55
CA GLN A 136 -6.86 10.19 4.27
C GLN A 136 -7.44 11.60 4.45
N ASN A 137 -8.17 11.86 5.53
CA ASN A 137 -8.71 13.18 5.83
C ASN A 137 -7.63 14.25 6.07
N TYR A 138 -6.44 13.83 6.48
CA TYR A 138 -5.30 14.74 6.66
C TYR A 138 -4.71 15.17 5.31
N LEU A 139 -4.74 14.30 4.30
CA LEU A 139 -4.19 14.55 2.97
C LEU A 139 -5.26 14.93 1.93
N GLY A 140 -6.51 15.08 2.35
CA GLY A 140 -7.64 15.39 1.50
C GLY A 140 -8.59 14.20 1.29
N PRO A 141 -9.63 14.39 0.48
CA PRO A 141 -10.63 13.37 0.20
C PRO A 141 -10.01 12.21 -0.61
N SER A 142 -10.64 11.04 -0.53
CA SER A 142 -10.26 9.90 -1.36
C SER A 142 -10.44 10.22 -2.86
N VAL A 143 -9.65 9.57 -3.72
CA VAL A 143 -9.76 9.76 -5.18
C VAL A 143 -11.19 9.48 -5.67
N SER A 144 -11.85 8.45 -5.15
CA SER A 144 -13.24 8.13 -5.50
C SER A 144 -14.21 9.25 -5.11
N ALA A 145 -14.04 9.85 -3.93
CA ALA A 145 -14.87 10.99 -3.51
C ALA A 145 -14.67 12.20 -4.43
N VAL A 146 -13.41 12.47 -4.83
CA VAL A 146 -13.09 13.55 -5.78
C VAL A 146 -13.73 13.29 -7.13
N ILE A 147 -13.60 12.08 -7.67
CA ILE A 147 -14.22 11.70 -8.94
C ILE A 147 -15.73 11.86 -8.87
N SER A 148 -16.37 11.32 -7.83
CA SER A 148 -17.83 11.42 -7.66
C SER A 148 -18.30 12.86 -7.56
N TYR A 149 -17.53 13.73 -6.90
CA TYR A 149 -17.83 15.15 -6.80
C TYR A 149 -17.80 15.83 -8.17
N TYR A 150 -16.76 15.61 -8.96
CA TYR A 150 -16.65 16.22 -10.30
C TYR A 150 -17.64 15.62 -11.29
N ASP A 151 -17.95 14.33 -11.22
CA ASP A 151 -19.01 13.72 -12.02
C ASP A 151 -20.38 14.35 -11.73
N ALA A 152 -20.66 14.67 -10.47
CA ALA A 152 -21.89 15.36 -10.11
C ALA A 152 -21.95 16.77 -10.71
N LEU A 153 -20.82 17.52 -10.67
CA LEU A 153 -20.75 18.85 -11.27
C LEU A 153 -20.98 18.81 -12.79
N LEU A 154 -20.36 17.85 -13.51
CA LEU A 154 -20.53 17.69 -14.94
C LEU A 154 -21.99 17.35 -15.32
N LYS A 155 -22.69 16.57 -14.51
CA LYS A 155 -24.12 16.26 -14.72
C LYS A 155 -25.03 17.47 -14.49
N LEU A 156 -24.69 18.33 -13.53
CA LEU A 156 -25.42 19.58 -13.32
C LEU A 156 -25.33 20.48 -14.53
N ASP A 157 -24.14 20.64 -15.13
CA ASP A 157 -23.94 21.44 -16.34
C ASP A 157 -24.72 20.91 -17.56
N SER A 158 -24.85 19.59 -17.69
CA SER A 158 -25.63 18.98 -18.78
C SER A 158 -27.12 19.23 -18.66
N ASN A 159 -27.64 19.36 -17.43
CA ASN A 159 -29.05 19.71 -17.19
C ASN A 159 -29.36 21.20 -17.38
N LEU A 160 -28.35 22.06 -17.37
CA LEU A 160 -28.51 23.50 -17.63
C LEU A 160 -28.48 23.85 -19.12
N ARG A 161 -28.11 22.91 -20.00
CA ARG A 161 -28.01 23.10 -21.45
C ARG A 161 -29.19 22.54 -22.23
N ASN A 162 -30.17 21.95 -21.57
CA ASN A 162 -31.46 21.51 -22.11
C ASN A 162 -32.58 22.41 -21.60
#